data_84c556b9baf3927efa15548b5b26715e
#
_entry.id   84c556b9baf3927efa15548b5b26715e
#
_cell.length_a   1.000
_cell.length_b   1.000
_cell.length_c   1.000
_cell.angle_alpha   90.00
_cell.angle_beta   90.00
_cell.angle_gamma   90.00
#
_symmetry.space_group_name_H-M   'P 1'
#
loop_
_entity.id
_entity.type
_entity.pdbx_description
1 polymer ?
#
loop_
_entity_poly.entity_id
_entity_poly.type
_entity_poly.pdbx_seq_one_letter_code
_entity_poly.pdbx_strand_id
1 'polypeptide(L)'
;MQPTNTRDPDYFHKVVDCQWACPAHTDVPGYIRLIAQGQYTEAFLLNRESNVFPGILGRVCDRPCEPACRRGRVEDKPVAICRLKRVAADLADDYSDRLPKAPAKKNGKRIACVGAGPASLTVANDLLPLGYEIVIVEGLQVPGGLMRSNIPSFRLPAEVLDREIDDIVGMGAQLKLGHRIESMQKLLAEGFDAIFVGTGAPKGKELKLPGRYDDGARVHIGIEWLESVAFDHIKMIGEQVLIIGVGNTALECCRSSLRLGAKSVKVMARKPRQFFKASAWELDDAEEEHVEIVVNRSPKAFVTTGGKLSGMLFDVMEYDFDARGRITAERIVREEILPADDIVLAIGQENAFPWVERDLGIEFDKWDVPKVDLKTFESTRPGVFFGGDSAFGPKNIIWAVEHGHQAAI
;
A
#
# COMPACT_ATOMS: atom_id res chain seq x y z
N MET A 1 -11.97 -11.77 27.80
CA MET A 1 -12.54 -12.73 26.82
C MET A 1 -14.04 -12.51 26.81
N GLN A 2 -14.67 -12.31 25.66
CA GLN A 2 -16.14 -12.35 25.61
C GLN A 2 -16.60 -13.81 25.68
N PRO A 3 -17.73 -14.10 26.34
CA PRO A 3 -18.23 -15.46 26.44
C PRO A 3 -18.61 -16.00 25.06
N THR A 4 -18.47 -17.32 24.87
CA THR A 4 -18.86 -18.01 23.64
C THR A 4 -20.37 -17.81 23.38
N ASN A 5 -20.68 -17.27 22.21
CA ASN A 5 -22.07 -17.10 21.77
C ASN A 5 -22.43 -18.10 20.67
N THR A 6 -22.99 -19.24 21.03
CA THR A 6 -23.39 -20.29 20.09
C THR A 6 -24.71 -19.99 19.35
N ARG A 7 -25.36 -18.87 19.63
CA ARG A 7 -26.60 -18.42 18.98
C ARG A 7 -26.31 -17.45 17.79
N ASP A 8 -25.09 -16.93 17.71
CA ASP A 8 -24.66 -16.04 16.64
C ASP A 8 -23.88 -16.85 15.61
N PRO A 9 -24.41 -17.09 14.40
CA PRO A 9 -23.68 -17.79 13.34
C PRO A 9 -22.34 -17.15 13.02
N ASP A 10 -22.23 -15.81 13.07
CA ASP A 10 -20.99 -15.08 12.81
C ASP A 10 -19.92 -15.30 13.88
N TYR A 11 -20.31 -15.73 15.09
CA TYR A 11 -19.35 -16.07 16.13
C TYR A 11 -18.39 -17.17 15.68
N PHE A 12 -18.88 -18.20 14.97
CA PHE A 12 -18.08 -19.34 14.51
C PHE A 12 -17.10 -18.94 13.40
N HIS A 13 -17.43 -17.96 12.60
CA HIS A 13 -16.50 -17.38 11.60
C HIS A 13 -15.37 -16.60 12.26
N LYS A 14 -15.51 -16.17 13.51
CA LYS A 14 -14.52 -15.42 14.29
C LYS A 14 -13.71 -16.30 15.25
N VAL A 15 -13.76 -17.61 15.12
CA VAL A 15 -13.07 -18.54 16.07
C VAL A 15 -11.56 -18.48 15.93
N VAL A 16 -11.04 -18.11 14.75
CA VAL A 16 -9.60 -17.98 14.48
C VAL A 16 -9.24 -16.51 14.35
N ASP A 17 -8.78 -15.89 15.45
CA ASP A 17 -8.56 -14.46 15.54
C ASP A 17 -7.62 -13.93 14.45
N CYS A 18 -6.54 -14.64 14.12
CA CYS A 18 -5.59 -14.23 13.08
C CYS A 18 -6.16 -14.28 11.66
N GLN A 19 -7.01 -15.26 11.36
CA GLN A 19 -7.71 -15.35 10.08
C GLN A 19 -8.74 -14.23 9.96
N TRP A 20 -9.49 -13.99 11.03
CA TRP A 20 -10.50 -12.94 11.06
C TRP A 20 -9.92 -11.52 11.01
N ALA A 21 -8.73 -11.32 11.59
CA ALA A 21 -8.03 -10.02 11.52
C ALA A 21 -7.42 -9.74 10.15
N CYS A 22 -7.24 -10.76 9.32
CA CYS A 22 -6.79 -10.60 7.93
C CYS A 22 -7.97 -10.12 7.08
N PRO A 23 -7.88 -9.00 6.35
CA PRO A 23 -8.94 -8.56 5.47
C PRO A 23 -9.39 -9.64 4.47
N ALA A 24 -8.43 -10.36 3.87
CA ALA A 24 -8.69 -11.45 2.92
C ALA A 24 -8.92 -12.80 3.60
N HIS A 25 -9.12 -12.86 4.90
CA HIS A 25 -9.44 -14.06 5.69
C HIS A 25 -8.54 -15.27 5.42
N THR A 26 -7.23 -15.04 5.18
CA THR A 26 -6.25 -16.08 4.86
C THR A 26 -6.24 -17.19 5.91
N ASP A 27 -6.27 -18.46 5.47
CA ASP A 27 -6.22 -19.63 6.36
C ASP A 27 -4.84 -19.80 6.98
N VAL A 28 -4.58 -18.98 8.01
CA VAL A 28 -3.29 -18.97 8.73
C VAL A 28 -2.97 -20.31 9.40
N PRO A 29 -3.91 -20.96 10.15
CA PRO A 29 -3.62 -22.27 10.75
C PRO A 29 -3.34 -23.35 9.70
N GLY A 30 -4.07 -23.32 8.58
CA GLY A 30 -3.93 -24.32 7.51
C GLY A 30 -2.53 -24.29 6.90
N TYR A 31 -2.08 -23.13 6.40
CA TYR A 31 -0.77 -23.08 5.76
C TYR A 31 0.40 -23.27 6.74
N ILE A 32 0.28 -22.83 8.00
CA ILE A 32 1.32 -23.09 9.02
C ILE A 32 1.44 -24.58 9.33
N ARG A 33 0.32 -25.32 9.37
CA ARG A 33 0.33 -26.77 9.53
C ARG A 33 1.05 -27.48 8.37
N LEU A 34 0.80 -27.04 7.14
CA LEU A 34 1.48 -27.57 5.96
C LEU A 34 2.99 -27.30 6.00
N ILE A 35 3.41 -26.10 6.40
CA ILE A 35 4.84 -25.76 6.63
C ILE A 35 5.46 -26.73 7.66
N ALA A 36 4.77 -26.97 8.78
CA ALA A 36 5.26 -27.89 9.82
C ALA A 36 5.40 -29.33 9.33
N GLN A 37 4.72 -29.71 8.25
CA GLN A 37 4.82 -31.00 7.58
C GLN A 37 5.85 -31.01 6.43
N GLY A 38 6.55 -29.90 6.17
CA GLY A 38 7.47 -29.75 5.05
C GLY A 38 6.80 -29.57 3.68
N GLN A 39 5.48 -29.31 3.66
CA GLN A 39 4.67 -29.16 2.46
C GLN A 39 4.58 -27.69 2.06
N TYR A 40 5.71 -27.10 1.63
CA TYR A 40 5.81 -25.66 1.36
C TYR A 40 4.99 -25.23 0.15
N THR A 41 4.95 -26.04 -0.89
CA THR A 41 4.17 -25.76 -2.11
C THR A 41 2.67 -25.76 -1.82
N GLU A 42 2.18 -26.73 -1.05
CA GLU A 42 0.79 -26.78 -0.57
C GLU A 42 0.45 -25.58 0.30
N ALA A 43 1.37 -25.22 1.19
CA ALA A 43 1.22 -24.03 2.05
C ALA A 43 1.14 -22.73 1.23
N PHE A 44 1.95 -22.60 0.18
CA PHE A 44 1.92 -21.49 -0.74
C PHE A 44 0.59 -21.41 -1.48
N LEU A 45 0.14 -22.53 -2.08
CA LEU A 45 -1.10 -22.60 -2.85
C LEU A 45 -2.33 -22.32 -1.98
N LEU A 46 -2.41 -22.91 -0.78
CA LEU A 46 -3.48 -22.61 0.17
C LEU A 46 -3.52 -21.12 0.57
N ASN A 47 -2.34 -20.54 0.77
CA ASN A 47 -2.24 -19.10 1.08
C ASN A 47 -2.72 -18.25 -0.10
N ARG A 48 -2.39 -18.67 -1.35
CA ARG A 48 -2.72 -17.96 -2.57
C ARG A 48 -4.24 -17.90 -2.85
N GLU A 49 -5.03 -18.85 -2.35
CA GLU A 49 -6.49 -18.88 -2.54
C GLU A 49 -7.17 -17.58 -2.08
N SER A 50 -6.71 -17.00 -0.97
CA SER A 50 -7.28 -15.76 -0.42
C SER A 50 -6.32 -14.56 -0.43
N ASN A 51 -5.01 -14.83 -0.47
CA ASN A 51 -3.99 -13.80 -0.34
C ASN A 51 -3.49 -13.29 -1.70
N VAL A 52 -3.62 -14.09 -2.75
CA VAL A 52 -3.17 -13.88 -4.14
C VAL A 52 -1.64 -13.71 -4.27
N PHE A 53 -1.00 -12.97 -3.36
CA PHE A 53 0.42 -12.60 -3.39
C PHE A 53 1.19 -13.07 -2.14
N PRO A 54 1.37 -14.39 -1.91
CA PRO A 54 1.99 -14.87 -0.67
C PRO A 54 3.45 -14.44 -0.50
N GLY A 55 4.24 -14.40 -1.56
CA GLY A 55 5.64 -14.00 -1.53
C GLY A 55 5.81 -12.49 -1.30
N ILE A 56 5.01 -11.68 -1.97
CA ILE A 56 4.97 -10.22 -1.76
C ILE A 56 4.51 -9.92 -0.34
N LEU A 57 3.33 -10.42 0.06
CA LEU A 57 2.77 -10.15 1.37
C LEU A 57 3.52 -10.82 2.52
N GLY A 58 4.29 -11.87 2.26
CA GLY A 58 5.23 -12.46 3.21
C GLY A 58 6.39 -11.52 3.58
N ARG A 59 6.64 -10.50 2.74
CA ARG A 59 7.69 -9.49 2.92
C ARG A 59 7.16 -8.15 3.42
N VAL A 60 6.05 -7.68 2.85
CA VAL A 60 5.60 -6.29 2.99
C VAL A 60 4.18 -6.12 3.55
N CYS A 61 3.58 -7.19 4.09
CA CYS A 61 2.29 -7.10 4.75
C CYS A 61 2.37 -6.29 6.04
N ASP A 62 1.32 -5.52 6.32
CA ASP A 62 1.13 -4.76 7.57
C ASP A 62 0.85 -5.67 8.80
N ARG A 63 0.70 -6.97 8.58
CA ARG A 63 0.59 -8.03 9.60
C ARG A 63 -0.56 -7.89 10.61
N PRO A 64 -1.80 -7.55 10.22
CA PRO A 64 -2.91 -7.39 11.18
C PRO A 64 -3.23 -8.67 11.95
N CYS A 65 -2.84 -9.82 11.41
CA CYS A 65 -3.01 -11.14 12.04
C CYS A 65 -2.08 -11.37 13.23
N GLU A 66 -0.90 -10.75 13.28
CA GLU A 66 0.08 -10.97 14.37
C GLU A 66 -0.37 -10.35 15.69
N PRO A 67 -0.82 -9.08 15.77
CA PRO A 67 -1.38 -8.53 17.02
C PRO A 67 -2.64 -9.25 17.50
N ALA A 68 -3.43 -9.85 16.59
CA ALA A 68 -4.63 -10.62 16.93
C ALA A 68 -4.30 -12.05 17.37
N CYS A 69 -3.07 -12.51 17.23
CA CYS A 69 -2.68 -13.88 17.55
C CYS A 69 -2.86 -14.19 19.04
N ARG A 70 -3.58 -15.29 19.34
CA ARG A 70 -3.83 -15.73 20.73
C ARG A 70 -2.57 -16.08 21.50
N ARG A 71 -1.50 -16.48 20.81
CA ARG A 71 -0.22 -16.74 21.45
C ARG A 71 0.29 -15.52 22.22
N GLY A 72 0.13 -14.31 21.68
CA GLY A 72 0.48 -13.05 22.36
C GLY A 72 -0.27 -12.76 23.67
N ARG A 73 -1.29 -13.59 24.02
CA ARG A 73 -1.99 -13.53 25.32
C ARG A 73 -1.32 -14.41 26.39
N VAL A 74 -0.42 -15.30 25.98
CA VAL A 74 0.22 -16.32 26.84
C VAL A 74 1.73 -16.13 26.84
N GLU A 75 2.29 -15.70 25.72
CA GLU A 75 3.71 -15.45 25.51
C GLU A 75 3.93 -14.01 25.04
N ASP A 76 5.16 -13.49 25.19
CA ASP A 76 5.49 -12.09 24.86
C ASP A 76 5.34 -11.76 23.36
N LYS A 77 5.44 -12.76 22.48
CA LYS A 77 5.40 -12.57 21.03
C LYS A 77 4.35 -13.44 20.34
N PRO A 78 3.65 -12.91 19.32
CA PRO A 78 2.77 -13.72 18.49
C PRO A 78 3.57 -14.75 17.66
N VAL A 79 2.85 -15.63 16.96
CA VAL A 79 3.45 -16.41 15.87
C VAL A 79 3.91 -15.45 14.78
N ALA A 80 5.09 -15.67 14.21
CA ALA A 80 5.64 -14.87 13.12
C ALA A 80 4.96 -15.22 11.78
N ILE A 81 3.67 -14.91 11.68
CA ILE A 81 2.74 -15.36 10.63
C ILE A 81 3.22 -14.95 9.25
N CYS A 82 3.61 -13.66 9.08
CA CYS A 82 4.09 -13.17 7.80
C CYS A 82 5.43 -13.76 7.40
N ARG A 83 6.34 -14.01 8.36
CA ARG A 83 7.62 -14.67 8.08
C ARG A 83 7.41 -16.11 7.63
N LEU A 84 6.46 -16.83 8.23
CA LEU A 84 6.09 -18.18 7.80
C LEU A 84 5.44 -18.18 6.40
N LYS A 85 4.62 -17.19 6.08
CA LYS A 85 4.10 -16.99 4.73
C LYS A 85 5.23 -16.83 3.71
N ARG A 86 6.24 -16.02 4.03
CA ARG A 86 7.44 -15.87 3.22
C ARG A 86 8.18 -17.21 3.04
N VAL A 87 8.34 -17.98 4.11
CA VAL A 87 8.98 -19.31 4.06
C VAL A 87 8.26 -20.22 3.08
N ALA A 88 6.92 -20.28 3.13
CA ALA A 88 6.14 -21.06 2.18
C ALA A 88 6.39 -20.63 0.73
N ALA A 89 6.40 -19.32 0.46
CA ALA A 89 6.63 -18.79 -0.88
C ALA A 89 8.06 -18.99 -1.40
N ASP A 90 9.06 -18.85 -0.53
CA ASP A 90 10.47 -18.97 -0.91
C ASP A 90 10.92 -20.43 -1.09
N LEU A 91 10.25 -21.39 -0.45
CA LEU A 91 10.55 -22.82 -0.51
C LEU A 91 9.54 -23.63 -1.31
N ALA A 92 8.57 -22.97 -1.97
CA ALA A 92 7.69 -23.66 -2.90
C ALA A 92 8.48 -24.16 -4.11
N ASP A 93 8.26 -25.42 -4.48
CA ASP A 93 8.74 -25.99 -5.75
C ASP A 93 7.96 -25.38 -6.93
N ASP A 94 8.21 -25.86 -8.14
CA ASP A 94 7.41 -25.48 -9.30
C ASP A 94 5.95 -25.91 -9.11
N TYR A 95 5.06 -24.92 -9.19
CA TYR A 95 3.61 -25.08 -9.02
C TYR A 95 2.83 -24.62 -10.25
N SER A 96 3.49 -24.29 -11.34
CA SER A 96 2.89 -23.69 -12.55
C SER A 96 1.72 -24.50 -13.12
N ASP A 97 1.82 -25.84 -13.08
CA ASP A 97 0.76 -26.75 -13.52
C ASP A 97 -0.46 -26.80 -12.59
N ARG A 98 -0.31 -26.32 -11.37
CA ARG A 98 -1.33 -26.31 -10.31
C ARG A 98 -2.08 -24.99 -10.19
N LEU A 99 -1.62 -23.96 -10.90
CA LEU A 99 -2.31 -22.67 -10.94
C LEU A 99 -3.66 -22.79 -11.65
N PRO A 100 -4.68 -22.01 -11.23
CA PRO A 100 -5.92 -21.89 -11.97
C PRO A 100 -5.64 -21.52 -13.43
N LYS A 101 -6.42 -22.09 -14.35
CA LYS A 101 -6.29 -21.81 -15.79
C LYS A 101 -7.60 -21.27 -16.32
N ALA A 102 -7.52 -20.29 -17.19
CA ALA A 102 -8.72 -19.82 -17.88
C ALA A 102 -9.27 -20.93 -18.78
N PRO A 103 -10.60 -21.15 -18.83
CA PRO A 103 -11.20 -22.15 -19.68
C PRO A 103 -10.99 -21.82 -21.15
N ALA A 104 -10.89 -22.86 -21.99
CA ALA A 104 -10.76 -22.70 -23.44
C ALA A 104 -11.97 -21.96 -24.04
N LYS A 105 -13.17 -22.24 -23.54
CA LYS A 105 -14.39 -21.50 -23.93
C LYS A 105 -14.62 -20.35 -22.98
N LYS A 106 -14.45 -19.13 -23.48
CA LYS A 106 -14.75 -17.90 -22.74
C LYS A 106 -16.26 -17.72 -22.56
N ASN A 107 -16.65 -16.95 -21.53
CA ASN A 107 -18.05 -16.63 -21.25
C ASN A 107 -18.60 -15.48 -22.13
N GLY A 108 -17.76 -14.84 -22.94
CA GLY A 108 -18.11 -13.75 -23.86
C GLY A 108 -18.18 -12.37 -23.21
N LYS A 109 -17.75 -12.24 -21.95
CA LYS A 109 -17.71 -10.99 -21.22
C LYS A 109 -16.29 -10.44 -21.15
N ARG A 110 -16.14 -9.12 -21.38
CA ARG A 110 -14.86 -8.40 -21.41
C ARG A 110 -14.83 -7.35 -20.30
N ILE A 111 -13.80 -7.38 -19.49
CA ILE A 111 -13.59 -6.47 -18.36
C ILE A 111 -12.31 -5.67 -18.59
N ALA A 112 -12.40 -4.34 -18.45
CA ALA A 112 -11.22 -3.48 -18.37
C ALA A 112 -10.82 -3.25 -16.90
N CYS A 113 -9.57 -3.46 -16.57
CA CYS A 113 -8.98 -3.05 -15.29
C CYS A 113 -8.04 -1.88 -15.53
N VAL A 114 -8.30 -0.72 -14.96
CA VAL A 114 -7.47 0.47 -15.08
C VAL A 114 -6.49 0.54 -13.92
N GLY A 115 -5.19 0.45 -14.23
CA GLY A 115 -4.09 0.26 -13.29
C GLY A 115 -3.74 -1.23 -13.11
N ALA A 116 -2.45 -1.56 -13.03
CA ALA A 116 -1.93 -2.90 -12.80
C ALA A 116 -1.44 -3.09 -11.35
N GLY A 117 -2.10 -2.45 -10.40
CA GLY A 117 -1.85 -2.61 -8.97
C GLY A 117 -2.53 -3.85 -8.37
N PRO A 118 -2.34 -4.12 -7.07
CA PRO A 118 -2.81 -5.35 -6.42
C PRO A 118 -4.32 -5.56 -6.52
N ALA A 119 -5.14 -4.52 -6.47
CA ALA A 119 -6.60 -4.67 -6.59
C ALA A 119 -7.02 -5.18 -7.98
N SER A 120 -6.52 -4.56 -9.06
CA SER A 120 -6.80 -4.99 -10.44
C SER A 120 -6.26 -6.38 -10.76
N LEU A 121 -5.07 -6.69 -10.25
CA LEU A 121 -4.47 -8.02 -10.42
C LEU A 121 -5.30 -9.09 -9.71
N THR A 122 -5.88 -8.77 -8.53
CA THR A 122 -6.78 -9.70 -7.82
C THR A 122 -8.08 -9.91 -8.60
N VAL A 123 -8.69 -8.84 -9.14
CA VAL A 123 -9.86 -8.98 -10.02
C VAL A 123 -9.55 -9.90 -11.22
N ALA A 124 -8.38 -9.73 -11.83
CA ALA A 124 -7.95 -10.60 -12.92
C ALA A 124 -7.76 -12.05 -12.46
N ASN A 125 -7.12 -12.27 -11.31
CA ASN A 125 -6.93 -13.59 -10.72
C ASN A 125 -8.24 -14.35 -10.54
N ASP A 126 -9.29 -13.67 -10.09
CA ASP A 126 -10.58 -14.30 -9.76
C ASP A 126 -11.46 -14.53 -11.00
N LEU A 127 -11.44 -13.58 -11.95
CA LEU A 127 -12.34 -13.62 -13.10
C LEU A 127 -11.80 -14.44 -14.29
N LEU A 128 -10.47 -14.54 -14.47
CA LEU A 128 -9.88 -15.32 -15.57
C LEU A 128 -10.29 -16.80 -15.54
N PRO A 129 -10.25 -17.51 -14.38
CA PRO A 129 -10.69 -18.91 -14.30
C PRO A 129 -12.19 -19.10 -14.59
N LEU A 130 -13.00 -18.05 -14.48
CA LEU A 130 -14.43 -18.05 -14.80
C LEU A 130 -14.71 -17.77 -16.28
N GLY A 131 -13.66 -17.57 -17.09
CA GLY A 131 -13.76 -17.40 -18.53
C GLY A 131 -13.99 -15.97 -19.01
N TYR A 132 -13.85 -14.97 -18.13
CA TYR A 132 -13.85 -13.57 -18.54
C TYR A 132 -12.62 -13.21 -19.36
N GLU A 133 -12.75 -12.30 -20.29
CA GLU A 133 -11.64 -11.68 -21.00
C GLU A 133 -11.21 -10.42 -20.23
N ILE A 134 -10.00 -10.44 -19.68
CA ILE A 134 -9.48 -9.34 -18.86
C ILE A 134 -8.44 -8.56 -19.63
N VAL A 135 -8.65 -7.23 -19.71
CA VAL A 135 -7.69 -6.28 -20.26
C VAL A 135 -7.24 -5.35 -19.14
N ILE A 136 -5.96 -5.46 -18.74
CA ILE A 136 -5.35 -4.58 -17.74
C ILE A 136 -4.63 -3.47 -18.49
N VAL A 137 -4.97 -2.22 -18.19
CA VAL A 137 -4.36 -1.03 -18.80
C VAL A 137 -3.54 -0.29 -17.77
N GLU A 138 -2.23 -0.13 -18.03
CA GLU A 138 -1.28 0.47 -17.09
C GLU A 138 -0.53 1.63 -17.74
N GLY A 139 -0.45 2.76 -17.05
CA GLY A 139 0.27 3.95 -17.53
C GLY A 139 1.79 3.81 -17.49
N LEU A 140 2.32 2.99 -16.60
CA LEU A 140 3.76 2.68 -16.53
C LEU A 140 4.13 1.58 -17.54
N GLN A 141 5.43 1.48 -17.85
CA GLN A 141 5.97 0.44 -18.72
C GLN A 141 6.09 -0.92 -18.03
N VAL A 142 5.76 -1.01 -16.75
CA VAL A 142 5.84 -2.21 -15.92
C VAL A 142 4.61 -2.32 -15.02
N PRO A 143 4.11 -3.54 -14.74
CA PRO A 143 2.98 -3.75 -13.83
C PRO A 143 3.44 -3.78 -12.37
N GLY A 144 2.50 -3.68 -11.45
CA GLY A 144 2.70 -3.82 -10.01
C GLY A 144 2.25 -2.62 -9.19
N GLY A 145 1.93 -1.48 -9.83
CA GLY A 145 1.53 -0.25 -9.15
C GLY A 145 2.55 0.18 -8.08
N LEU A 146 2.09 0.66 -6.93
CA LEU A 146 2.98 1.10 -5.84
C LEU A 146 3.87 0.00 -5.26
N MET A 147 3.54 -1.28 -5.44
CA MET A 147 4.44 -2.39 -5.08
C MET A 147 5.74 -2.34 -5.90
N ARG A 148 5.67 -1.88 -7.15
CA ARG A 148 6.80 -1.72 -8.07
C ARG A 148 7.52 -0.38 -7.88
N SER A 149 6.75 0.70 -7.83
CA SER A 149 7.30 2.05 -7.92
C SER A 149 7.70 2.66 -6.56
N ASN A 150 7.16 2.15 -5.46
CA ASN A 150 7.33 2.79 -4.16
C ASN A 150 7.93 1.89 -3.07
N ILE A 151 7.70 0.58 -3.13
CA ILE A 151 8.33 -0.33 -2.17
C ILE A 151 9.77 -0.60 -2.62
N PRO A 152 10.79 -0.22 -1.83
CA PRO A 152 12.18 -0.38 -2.23
C PRO A 152 12.57 -1.85 -2.46
N SER A 153 13.47 -2.10 -3.41
CA SER A 153 13.90 -3.45 -3.80
C SER A 153 14.55 -4.25 -2.67
N PHE A 154 15.16 -3.58 -1.68
CA PHE A 154 15.71 -4.25 -0.50
C PHE A 154 14.61 -4.82 0.43
N ARG A 155 13.36 -4.37 0.30
CA ARG A 155 12.18 -4.93 0.98
C ARG A 155 11.42 -5.91 0.11
N LEU A 156 11.19 -5.55 -1.15
CA LEU A 156 10.47 -6.35 -2.13
C LEU A 156 11.32 -6.50 -3.40
N PRO A 157 12.07 -7.61 -3.53
CA PRO A 157 12.85 -7.90 -4.72
C PRO A 157 11.97 -8.00 -5.97
N ALA A 158 12.46 -7.49 -7.10
CA ALA A 158 11.71 -7.42 -8.35
C ALA A 158 11.29 -8.82 -8.85
N GLU A 159 12.15 -9.82 -8.70
CA GLU A 159 11.88 -11.21 -9.12
C GLU A 159 10.70 -11.86 -8.36
N VAL A 160 10.47 -11.46 -7.11
CA VAL A 160 9.30 -11.94 -6.34
C VAL A 160 8.03 -11.30 -6.86
N LEU A 161 8.09 -10.00 -7.15
CA LEU A 161 6.96 -9.27 -7.69
C LEU A 161 6.61 -9.76 -9.10
N ASP A 162 7.61 -9.93 -9.97
CA ASP A 162 7.44 -10.38 -11.34
C ASP A 162 6.80 -11.76 -11.37
N ARG A 163 7.32 -12.72 -10.60
CA ARG A 163 6.78 -14.09 -10.55
C ARG A 163 5.29 -14.12 -10.21
N GLU A 164 4.85 -13.43 -9.15
CA GLU A 164 3.45 -13.46 -8.71
C GLU A 164 2.51 -12.66 -9.64
N ILE A 165 3.02 -11.65 -10.34
CA ILE A 165 2.28 -10.99 -11.42
C ILE A 165 2.18 -11.89 -12.66
N ASP A 166 3.27 -12.55 -13.05
CA ASP A 166 3.31 -13.45 -14.20
C ASP A 166 2.38 -14.64 -14.00
N ASP A 167 2.24 -15.16 -12.77
CA ASP A 167 1.26 -16.19 -12.41
C ASP A 167 -0.18 -15.77 -12.79
N ILE A 168 -0.52 -14.50 -12.63
CA ILE A 168 -1.85 -13.97 -12.94
C ILE A 168 -1.98 -13.66 -14.44
N VAL A 169 -1.00 -12.96 -15.01
CA VAL A 169 -1.01 -12.60 -16.43
C VAL A 169 -0.97 -13.84 -17.31
N GLY A 170 -0.19 -14.85 -16.90
CA GLY A 170 -0.08 -16.14 -17.56
C GLY A 170 -1.38 -16.93 -17.64
N MET A 171 -2.39 -16.64 -16.81
CA MET A 171 -3.73 -17.20 -16.96
C MET A 171 -4.49 -16.66 -18.17
N GLY A 172 -3.96 -15.65 -18.87
CA GLY A 172 -4.50 -15.12 -20.12
C GLY A 172 -5.05 -13.70 -20.05
N ALA A 173 -4.62 -12.88 -19.06
CA ALA A 173 -4.91 -11.45 -19.07
C ALA A 173 -4.15 -10.75 -20.21
N GLN A 174 -4.83 -9.85 -20.89
CA GLN A 174 -4.17 -8.94 -21.82
C GLN A 174 -3.62 -7.73 -21.05
N LEU A 175 -2.31 -7.56 -21.03
CA LEU A 175 -1.64 -6.45 -20.36
C LEU A 175 -1.23 -5.39 -21.39
N LYS A 176 -1.74 -4.15 -21.25
CA LYS A 176 -1.40 -2.97 -22.06
C LYS A 176 -0.59 -2.00 -21.20
N LEU A 177 0.73 -2.06 -21.31
CA LEU A 177 1.68 -1.20 -20.58
C LEU A 177 1.95 0.11 -21.35
N GLY A 178 2.37 1.14 -20.62
CA GLY A 178 2.65 2.46 -21.20
C GLY A 178 1.42 3.15 -21.78
N HIS A 179 0.22 2.67 -21.39
CA HIS A 179 -1.04 3.15 -21.92
C HIS A 179 -1.86 3.84 -20.82
N ARG A 180 -1.74 5.18 -20.78
CA ARG A 180 -2.51 5.99 -19.82
C ARG A 180 -3.92 6.25 -20.35
N ILE A 181 -4.92 5.94 -19.52
CA ILE A 181 -6.31 6.33 -19.82
C ILE A 181 -6.48 7.82 -19.56
N GLU A 182 -6.91 8.56 -20.58
CA GLU A 182 -7.10 10.01 -20.52
C GLU A 182 -8.57 10.42 -20.47
N SER A 183 -9.51 9.47 -20.70
CA SER A 183 -10.94 9.72 -20.74
C SER A 183 -11.71 8.44 -20.40
N MET A 184 -12.55 8.51 -19.39
CA MET A 184 -13.49 7.43 -19.02
C MET A 184 -14.55 7.26 -20.11
N GLN A 185 -15.01 8.34 -20.71
CA GLN A 185 -15.99 8.30 -21.79
C GLN A 185 -15.47 7.49 -22.99
N LYS A 186 -14.20 7.69 -23.37
CA LYS A 186 -13.58 6.91 -24.45
C LYS A 186 -13.46 5.44 -24.09
N LEU A 187 -13.04 5.14 -22.86
CA LEU A 187 -12.92 3.76 -22.38
C LEU A 187 -14.29 3.04 -22.36
N LEU A 188 -15.35 3.72 -21.93
CA LEU A 188 -16.72 3.20 -21.98
C LEU A 188 -17.19 2.88 -23.41
N ALA A 189 -16.70 3.64 -24.40
CA ALA A 189 -17.04 3.42 -25.82
C ALA A 189 -16.30 2.21 -26.45
N GLU A 190 -15.29 1.63 -25.78
CA GLU A 190 -14.57 0.43 -26.27
C GLU A 190 -15.38 -0.87 -26.11
N GLY A 191 -16.59 -0.81 -25.53
CA GLY A 191 -17.51 -1.95 -25.45
C GLY A 191 -17.12 -3.02 -24.44
N PHE A 192 -16.51 -2.64 -23.33
CA PHE A 192 -16.34 -3.52 -22.17
C PHE A 192 -17.68 -3.71 -21.44
N ASP A 193 -17.93 -4.92 -20.94
CA ASP A 193 -19.11 -5.22 -20.13
C ASP A 193 -19.04 -4.60 -18.74
N ALA A 194 -17.82 -4.45 -18.20
CA ALA A 194 -17.56 -3.72 -16.97
C ALA A 194 -16.14 -3.10 -16.96
N ILE A 195 -15.97 -2.06 -16.15
CA ILE A 195 -14.68 -1.39 -15.92
C ILE A 195 -14.39 -1.40 -14.44
N PHE A 196 -13.23 -1.93 -14.05
CA PHE A 196 -12.71 -1.83 -12.69
C PHE A 196 -11.59 -0.77 -12.63
N VAL A 197 -11.73 0.21 -11.75
CA VAL A 197 -10.76 1.28 -11.55
C VAL A 197 -9.94 0.98 -10.30
N GLY A 198 -8.71 0.54 -10.50
CA GLY A 198 -7.73 0.20 -9.46
C GLY A 198 -6.47 1.07 -9.53
N THR A 199 -6.63 2.36 -9.85
CA THR A 199 -5.51 3.30 -10.03
C THR A 199 -4.82 3.74 -8.74
N GLY A 200 -5.36 3.32 -7.59
CA GLY A 200 -4.81 3.67 -6.28
C GLY A 200 -4.95 5.15 -5.93
N ALA A 201 -4.06 5.66 -5.08
CA ALA A 201 -3.94 7.07 -4.68
C ALA A 201 -2.58 7.61 -5.12
N PRO A 202 -2.41 7.93 -6.41
CA PRO A 202 -1.10 8.18 -7.02
C PRO A 202 -0.53 9.57 -6.75
N LYS A 203 -1.30 10.49 -6.15
CA LYS A 203 -0.87 11.87 -5.93
C LYS A 203 -0.40 12.07 -4.50
N GLY A 204 0.85 12.45 -4.31
CA GLY A 204 1.38 12.82 -3.00
C GLY A 204 0.85 14.16 -2.52
N LYS A 205 0.64 14.29 -1.21
CA LYS A 205 0.20 15.55 -0.61
C LYS A 205 1.32 16.55 -0.56
N GLU A 206 0.98 17.79 -0.89
CA GLU A 206 1.89 18.93 -0.89
C GLU A 206 1.83 19.69 0.44
N LEU A 207 2.95 20.28 0.84
CA LEU A 207 3.08 21.15 2.01
C LEU A 207 3.41 22.57 1.57
N LYS A 208 2.37 23.38 1.39
CA LYS A 208 2.48 24.77 0.92
C LYS A 208 2.86 25.73 2.06
N LEU A 209 4.14 25.76 2.39
CA LEU A 209 4.72 26.65 3.40
C LEU A 209 5.69 27.66 2.75
N PRO A 210 6.02 28.78 3.44
CA PRO A 210 7.03 29.73 2.97
C PRO A 210 8.34 29.01 2.59
N GLY A 211 8.97 29.47 1.51
CA GLY A 211 10.23 28.89 1.00
C GLY A 211 10.09 27.62 0.17
N ARG A 212 8.86 27.04 0.04
CA ARG A 212 8.65 25.75 -0.69
C ARG A 212 9.07 25.81 -2.17
N TYR A 213 8.86 26.96 -2.79
CA TYR A 213 9.08 27.16 -4.22
C TYR A 213 10.21 28.15 -4.52
N ASP A 214 11.05 28.43 -3.52
CA ASP A 214 12.23 29.27 -3.73
C ASP A 214 13.22 28.56 -4.65
N ASP A 215 13.97 29.35 -5.45
CA ASP A 215 15.01 28.80 -6.30
C ASP A 215 16.03 28.03 -5.46
N GLY A 216 16.34 26.80 -5.91
CA GLY A 216 17.26 25.90 -5.23
C GLY A 216 16.67 25.15 -4.02
N ALA A 217 15.37 25.24 -3.73
CA ALA A 217 14.72 24.42 -2.74
C ALA A 217 14.62 22.96 -3.20
N ARG A 218 15.44 22.09 -2.63
CA ARG A 218 15.45 20.65 -2.92
C ARG A 218 14.42 19.94 -2.04
N VAL A 219 13.16 20.03 -2.45
CA VAL A 219 12.01 19.45 -1.71
C VAL A 219 11.25 18.51 -2.63
N HIS A 220 11.15 17.26 -2.24
CA HIS A 220 10.58 16.15 -3.02
C HIS A 220 9.25 15.68 -2.42
N ILE A 221 8.34 15.23 -3.26
CA ILE A 221 7.15 14.48 -2.84
C ILE A 221 7.55 13.02 -2.69
N GLY A 222 7.30 12.41 -1.52
CA GLY A 222 7.85 11.11 -1.15
C GLY A 222 7.55 9.98 -2.14
N ILE A 223 6.31 9.86 -2.60
CA ILE A 223 5.94 8.80 -3.57
C ILE A 223 6.57 9.02 -4.95
N GLU A 224 6.67 10.26 -5.43
CA GLU A 224 7.31 10.59 -6.70
C GLU A 224 8.82 10.41 -6.62
N TRP A 225 9.39 10.71 -5.46
CA TRP A 225 10.81 10.51 -5.19
C TRP A 225 11.16 9.01 -5.13
N LEU A 226 10.36 8.19 -4.44
CA LEU A 226 10.55 6.74 -4.39
C LEU A 226 10.41 6.10 -5.78
N GLU A 227 9.43 6.54 -6.58
CA GLU A 227 9.28 6.11 -7.97
C GLU A 227 10.54 6.45 -8.79
N SER A 228 11.06 7.67 -8.64
CA SER A 228 12.28 8.09 -9.34
C SER A 228 13.51 7.30 -8.88
N VAL A 229 13.56 6.87 -7.62
CA VAL A 229 14.60 5.97 -7.11
C VAL A 229 14.42 4.55 -7.66
N ALA A 230 13.20 4.03 -7.64
CA ALA A 230 12.89 2.67 -8.12
C ALA A 230 13.21 2.47 -9.61
N PHE A 231 13.09 3.53 -10.42
CA PHE A 231 13.39 3.51 -11.85
C PHE A 231 14.77 4.11 -12.20
N ASP A 232 15.68 4.21 -11.23
CA ASP A 232 17.07 4.68 -11.42
C ASP A 232 17.21 6.12 -11.97
N HIS A 233 16.16 6.94 -11.86
CA HIS A 233 16.23 8.35 -12.25
C HIS A 233 16.98 9.19 -11.20
N ILE A 234 16.92 8.79 -9.93
CA ILE A 234 17.65 9.38 -8.81
C ILE A 234 18.58 8.32 -8.22
N LYS A 235 19.89 8.62 -8.18
CA LYS A 235 20.96 7.72 -7.71
C LYS A 235 21.72 8.26 -6.51
N MET A 236 21.42 9.47 -6.06
CA MET A 236 22.06 10.12 -4.92
C MET A 236 21.11 11.15 -4.30
N ILE A 237 21.32 11.42 -3.03
CA ILE A 237 20.64 12.46 -2.27
C ILE A 237 21.68 13.26 -1.45
N GLY A 238 21.29 14.39 -0.88
CA GLY A 238 22.17 15.19 -0.01
C GLY A 238 22.59 14.44 1.26
N GLU A 239 23.61 14.98 1.93
CA GLU A 239 24.16 14.34 3.14
C GLU A 239 23.23 14.44 4.34
N GLN A 240 22.47 15.54 4.44
CA GLN A 240 21.52 15.78 5.52
C GLN A 240 20.09 15.79 4.95
N VAL A 241 19.28 14.82 5.35
CA VAL A 241 17.93 14.63 4.80
C VAL A 241 16.88 14.69 5.90
N LEU A 242 15.86 15.52 5.72
CA LEU A 242 14.68 15.54 6.57
C LEU A 242 13.51 14.88 5.83
N ILE A 243 12.90 13.88 6.47
CA ILE A 243 11.68 13.22 5.99
C ILE A 243 10.51 13.75 6.80
N ILE A 244 9.58 14.44 6.15
CA ILE A 244 8.42 15.03 6.82
C ILE A 244 7.24 14.06 6.77
N GLY A 245 6.89 13.51 7.93
CA GLY A 245 5.85 12.50 8.10
C GLY A 245 6.38 11.23 8.75
N VAL A 246 5.48 10.37 9.23
CA VAL A 246 5.81 9.17 10.02
C VAL A 246 4.82 8.03 9.71
N GLY A 247 4.50 7.85 8.43
CA GLY A 247 3.84 6.67 7.89
C GLY A 247 4.85 5.72 7.23
N ASN A 248 4.40 4.55 6.75
CA ASN A 248 5.28 3.57 6.10
C ASN A 248 6.08 4.19 4.93
N THR A 249 5.45 5.03 4.10
CA THR A 249 6.16 5.77 3.03
C THR A 249 7.33 6.60 3.56
N ALA A 250 7.19 7.24 4.73
CA ALA A 250 8.28 8.01 5.33
C ALA A 250 9.45 7.09 5.73
N LEU A 251 9.16 5.89 6.24
CA LEU A 251 10.18 4.90 6.60
C LEU A 251 10.86 4.32 5.37
N GLU A 252 10.15 4.13 4.28
CA GLU A 252 10.74 3.75 2.99
C GLU A 252 11.64 4.86 2.43
N CYS A 253 11.21 6.12 2.51
CA CYS A 253 12.03 7.26 2.10
C CYS A 253 13.31 7.38 2.93
N CYS A 254 13.24 7.27 4.27
CA CYS A 254 14.42 7.42 5.12
C CYS A 254 15.45 6.30 4.90
N ARG A 255 15.00 5.05 4.81
CA ARG A 255 15.88 3.90 4.57
C ARG A 255 16.48 3.91 3.15
N SER A 256 15.71 4.38 2.16
CA SER A 256 16.24 4.61 0.80
C SER A 256 17.26 5.73 0.77
N SER A 257 17.05 6.83 1.52
CA SER A 257 18.00 7.95 1.60
C SER A 257 19.37 7.50 2.14
N LEU A 258 19.40 6.65 3.17
CA LEU A 258 20.65 6.07 3.68
C LEU A 258 21.38 5.28 2.58
N ARG A 259 20.68 4.48 1.79
CA ARG A 259 21.25 3.67 0.70
C ARG A 259 21.72 4.53 -0.49
N LEU A 260 21.18 5.72 -0.64
CA LEU A 260 21.61 6.70 -1.63
C LEU A 260 22.74 7.62 -1.13
N GLY A 261 23.31 7.36 0.06
CA GLY A 261 24.51 8.01 0.57
C GLY A 261 24.28 9.16 1.55
N ALA A 262 23.05 9.36 2.04
CA ALA A 262 22.81 10.30 3.13
C ALA A 262 23.60 9.89 4.39
N LYS A 263 24.23 10.87 5.04
CA LYS A 263 25.01 10.68 6.28
C LYS A 263 24.15 10.88 7.53
N SER A 264 23.10 11.70 7.42
CA SER A 264 22.17 11.98 8.50
C SER A 264 20.76 12.03 7.93
N VAL A 265 19.89 11.16 8.45
CA VAL A 265 18.47 11.12 8.08
C VAL A 265 17.61 11.27 9.32
N LYS A 266 16.72 12.25 9.34
CA LYS A 266 15.78 12.48 10.43
C LYS A 266 14.35 12.40 9.93
N VAL A 267 13.55 11.58 10.60
CA VAL A 267 12.10 11.49 10.35
C VAL A 267 11.38 12.44 11.31
N MET A 268 10.66 13.41 10.76
CA MET A 268 10.04 14.50 11.50
C MET A 268 8.57 14.21 11.77
N ALA A 269 8.22 13.99 13.03
CA ALA A 269 6.87 13.71 13.48
C ALA A 269 6.24 14.92 14.18
N ARG A 270 5.09 15.37 13.71
CA ARG A 270 4.36 16.47 14.35
C ARG A 270 3.85 16.11 15.74
N LYS A 271 3.50 14.86 15.97
CA LYS A 271 2.89 14.35 17.21
C LYS A 271 3.80 13.35 17.91
N PRO A 272 3.55 13.02 19.19
CA PRO A 272 4.24 11.98 19.92
C PRO A 272 4.08 10.59 19.31
N ARG A 273 4.98 9.66 19.63
CA ARG A 273 5.10 8.31 19.07
C ARG A 273 3.79 7.51 19.08
N GLN A 274 2.97 7.65 20.11
CA GLN A 274 1.68 6.96 20.25
C GLN A 274 0.66 7.29 19.14
N PHE A 275 0.89 8.34 18.34
CA PHE A 275 0.04 8.74 17.21
C PHE A 275 0.64 8.37 15.84
N PHE A 276 1.71 7.60 15.81
CA PHE A 276 2.33 7.18 14.56
C PHE A 276 1.41 6.21 13.80
N LYS A 277 1.42 6.32 12.49
CA LYS A 277 0.63 5.45 11.61
C LYS A 277 1.46 4.34 10.98
N ALA A 278 2.78 4.43 11.08
CA ALA A 278 3.68 3.39 10.60
C ALA A 278 3.55 2.13 11.44
N SER A 279 3.80 1.00 10.82
CA SER A 279 3.88 -0.29 11.50
C SER A 279 5.01 -0.30 12.51
N ALA A 280 4.79 -0.86 13.70
CA ALA A 280 5.78 -0.87 14.78
C ALA A 280 7.10 -1.50 14.34
N TRP A 281 7.04 -2.62 13.61
CA TRP A 281 8.21 -3.33 13.11
C TRP A 281 9.00 -2.56 12.03
N GLU A 282 8.34 -1.67 11.27
CA GLU A 282 9.05 -0.79 10.33
C GLU A 282 9.75 0.38 11.03
N LEU A 283 9.18 0.84 12.15
CA LEU A 283 9.85 1.81 13.02
C LEU A 283 11.10 1.21 13.65
N ASP A 284 10.99 -0.04 14.15
CA ASP A 284 12.13 -0.77 14.72
C ASP A 284 13.23 -0.96 13.66
N ASP A 285 12.89 -1.41 12.45
CA ASP A 285 13.84 -1.56 11.34
C ASP A 285 14.57 -0.24 11.00
N ALA A 286 13.85 0.90 11.00
CA ALA A 286 14.45 2.20 10.71
C ALA A 286 15.39 2.66 11.84
N GLU A 287 15.02 2.44 13.10
CA GLU A 287 15.84 2.76 14.26
C GLU A 287 17.09 1.86 14.34
N GLU A 288 16.98 0.57 13.96
CA GLU A 288 18.14 -0.34 13.82
C GLU A 288 19.11 0.13 12.72
N GLU A 289 18.63 0.79 11.68
CA GLU A 289 19.44 1.44 10.64
C GLU A 289 19.91 2.85 11.03
N HIS A 290 19.79 3.23 12.31
CA HIS A 290 20.23 4.50 12.87
C HIS A 290 19.49 5.74 12.35
N VAL A 291 18.26 5.61 11.90
CA VAL A 291 17.41 6.74 11.57
C VAL A 291 16.92 7.42 12.85
N GLU A 292 17.11 8.71 12.96
CA GLU A 292 16.62 9.50 14.10
C GLU A 292 15.15 9.90 13.87
N ILE A 293 14.26 9.51 14.79
CA ILE A 293 12.85 9.93 14.76
C ILE A 293 12.64 11.08 15.76
N VAL A 294 12.39 12.27 15.23
CA VAL A 294 12.21 13.49 16.00
C VAL A 294 10.74 13.82 16.13
N VAL A 295 10.22 13.77 17.35
CA VAL A 295 8.80 14.04 17.65
C VAL A 295 8.51 15.50 17.94
N ASN A 296 7.23 15.88 17.90
CA ASN A 296 6.73 17.19 18.31
C ASN A 296 7.33 18.34 17.49
N ARG A 297 7.55 18.11 16.18
CA ARG A 297 8.06 19.13 15.25
C ARG A 297 7.01 19.42 14.19
N SER A 298 6.33 20.57 14.31
CA SER A 298 5.36 21.03 13.31
C SER A 298 6.09 21.86 12.26
N PRO A 299 6.09 21.46 10.98
CA PRO A 299 6.74 22.23 9.91
C PRO A 299 6.17 23.64 9.80
N LYS A 300 7.04 24.66 9.64
CA LYS A 300 6.66 26.06 9.56
C LYS A 300 7.14 26.78 8.28
N ALA A 301 8.39 26.58 7.89
CA ALA A 301 8.95 27.17 6.68
C ALA A 301 10.16 26.39 6.19
N PHE A 302 10.36 26.38 4.88
CA PHE A 302 11.61 25.95 4.26
C PHE A 302 12.61 27.09 4.33
N VAL A 303 13.86 26.80 4.68
CA VAL A 303 14.90 27.82 4.85
C VAL A 303 15.91 27.66 3.71
N THR A 304 16.09 28.75 2.95
CA THR A 304 17.09 28.85 1.88
C THR A 304 18.16 29.86 2.25
N THR A 305 19.39 29.59 1.91
CA THR A 305 20.54 30.48 2.12
C THR A 305 21.39 30.51 0.85
N GLY A 306 21.59 31.70 0.29
CA GLY A 306 22.37 31.85 -0.95
C GLY A 306 21.77 31.09 -2.14
N GLY A 307 20.44 30.99 -2.23
CA GLY A 307 19.75 30.28 -3.32
C GLY A 307 19.84 28.75 -3.23
N LYS A 308 20.07 28.19 -2.02
CA LYS A 308 20.09 26.72 -1.78
C LYS A 308 19.31 26.42 -0.53
N LEU A 309 18.63 25.26 -0.50
CA LEU A 309 18.04 24.73 0.71
C LEU A 309 19.12 24.58 1.79
N SER A 310 18.86 25.07 2.97
CA SER A 310 19.77 24.97 4.12
C SER A 310 19.11 24.36 5.35
N GLY A 311 17.80 24.15 5.33
CA GLY A 311 17.09 23.52 6.43
C GLY A 311 15.59 23.75 6.41
N MET A 312 14.96 23.42 7.53
CA MET A 312 13.54 23.67 7.77
C MET A 312 13.31 24.23 9.17
N LEU A 313 12.47 25.25 9.27
CA LEU A 313 11.99 25.83 10.51
C LEU A 313 10.80 25.04 11.01
N PHE A 314 10.83 24.67 12.28
CA PHE A 314 9.77 23.96 12.99
C PHE A 314 9.30 24.75 14.20
N ASP A 315 7.99 24.69 14.48
CA ASP A 315 7.46 24.94 15.79
C ASP A 315 7.63 23.68 16.65
N VAL A 316 8.28 23.81 17.80
CA VAL A 316 8.40 22.74 18.79
C VAL A 316 7.15 22.73 19.65
N MET A 317 6.44 21.60 19.65
CA MET A 317 5.13 21.46 20.25
C MET A 317 5.19 20.75 21.60
N GLU A 318 4.38 21.19 22.54
CA GLU A 318 3.99 20.41 23.72
C GLU A 318 2.51 20.08 23.70
N TYR A 319 2.18 18.91 24.23
CA TYR A 319 0.83 18.37 24.24
C TYR A 319 0.41 17.97 25.65
N ASP A 320 -0.80 18.37 26.05
CA ASP A 320 -1.44 17.86 27.27
C ASP A 320 -2.39 16.71 26.90
N PHE A 321 -2.53 15.75 27.81
CA PHE A 321 -3.31 14.53 27.57
C PHE A 321 -4.38 14.30 28.64
N ASP A 322 -5.50 13.75 28.24
CA ASP A 322 -6.48 13.20 29.20
C ASP A 322 -6.04 11.81 29.70
N ALA A 323 -6.81 11.27 30.66
CA ALA A 323 -6.57 9.93 31.21
C ALA A 323 -6.67 8.79 30.19
N ARG A 324 -7.20 9.05 29.01
CA ARG A 324 -7.28 8.10 27.87
C ARG A 324 -6.20 8.31 26.83
N GLY A 325 -5.22 9.20 27.07
CA GLY A 325 -4.12 9.50 26.14
C GLY A 325 -4.52 10.34 24.94
N ARG A 326 -5.68 11.01 24.94
CA ARG A 326 -6.11 11.91 23.87
C ARG A 326 -5.56 13.31 24.13
N ILE A 327 -5.08 13.98 23.08
CA ILE A 327 -4.60 15.37 23.16
C ILE A 327 -5.77 16.27 23.56
N THR A 328 -5.57 17.04 24.63
CA THR A 328 -6.54 18.03 25.16
C THR A 328 -6.11 19.46 24.89
N ALA A 329 -4.80 19.70 24.81
CA ALA A 329 -4.25 20.99 24.42
C ALA A 329 -2.93 20.82 23.69
N GLU A 330 -2.59 21.82 22.87
CA GLU A 330 -1.31 21.91 22.19
C GLU A 330 -0.79 23.33 22.29
N ARG A 331 0.53 23.51 22.46
CA ARG A 331 1.18 24.81 22.54
C ARG A 331 2.55 24.80 21.86
N ILE A 332 2.91 25.91 21.26
CA ILE A 332 4.25 26.12 20.72
C ILE A 332 5.13 26.61 21.89
N VAL A 333 6.26 25.95 22.12
CA VAL A 333 7.20 26.32 23.19
C VAL A 333 8.43 27.07 22.68
N ARG A 334 8.86 26.81 21.46
CA ARG A 334 9.94 27.51 20.77
C ARG A 334 9.93 27.21 19.29
N GLU A 335 10.72 27.96 18.55
CA GLU A 335 11.08 27.62 17.17
C GLU A 335 12.45 26.93 17.13
N GLU A 336 12.65 26.08 16.11
CA GLU A 336 13.89 25.36 15.90
C GLU A 336 14.16 25.19 14.39
N ILE A 337 15.38 25.52 13.96
CA ILE A 337 15.80 25.23 12.58
C ILE A 337 16.66 23.96 12.59
N LEU A 338 16.28 22.99 11.77
CA LEU A 338 17.08 21.80 11.52
C LEU A 338 17.71 21.90 10.14
N PRO A 339 19.04 21.64 10.02
CA PRO A 339 19.71 21.71 8.72
C PRO A 339 19.28 20.58 7.79
N ALA A 340 19.22 20.88 6.50
CA ALA A 340 18.94 19.87 5.45
C ALA A 340 19.48 20.32 4.09
N ASP A 341 20.00 19.36 3.34
CA ASP A 341 20.34 19.48 1.93
C ASP A 341 19.16 19.08 1.04
N ASP A 342 18.36 18.12 1.51
CA ASP A 342 17.13 17.65 0.85
C ASP A 342 16.01 17.45 1.88
N ILE A 343 14.77 17.71 1.48
CA ILE A 343 13.57 17.44 2.27
C ILE A 343 12.63 16.56 1.45
N VAL A 344 12.12 15.49 2.05
CA VAL A 344 11.15 14.58 1.43
C VAL A 344 9.82 14.65 2.18
N LEU A 345 8.76 15.01 1.48
CA LEU A 345 7.41 15.14 2.03
C LEU A 345 6.67 13.80 1.92
N ALA A 346 6.52 13.10 3.03
CA ALA A 346 5.80 11.82 3.12
C ALA A 346 4.56 11.94 4.03
N ILE A 347 3.73 12.96 3.77
CA ILE A 347 2.58 13.37 4.60
C ILE A 347 1.25 12.78 4.15
N GLY A 348 1.29 11.78 3.28
CA GLY A 348 0.15 11.04 2.77
C GLY A 348 -0.09 11.23 1.28
N GLN A 349 -1.12 10.59 0.80
CA GLN A 349 -1.50 10.49 -0.60
C GLN A 349 -2.96 10.86 -0.79
N GLU A 350 -3.36 11.13 -2.02
CA GLU A 350 -4.75 11.39 -2.41
C GLU A 350 -5.06 10.81 -3.80
N ASN A 351 -6.32 10.58 -4.05
CA ASN A 351 -6.82 10.13 -5.34
C ASN A 351 -6.69 11.23 -6.39
N ALA A 352 -6.62 10.83 -7.65
CA ALA A 352 -6.58 11.74 -8.77
C ALA A 352 -7.36 11.13 -9.95
N PHE A 353 -8.50 11.73 -10.30
CA PHE A 353 -9.36 11.30 -11.40
C PHE A 353 -9.58 12.41 -12.44
N PRO A 354 -8.52 13.07 -12.95
CA PRO A 354 -8.67 14.12 -13.95
C PRO A 354 -9.20 13.60 -15.30
N TRP A 355 -9.13 12.28 -15.50
CA TRP A 355 -9.54 11.55 -16.69
C TRP A 355 -10.99 11.00 -16.62
N VAL A 356 -11.67 11.19 -15.47
CA VAL A 356 -13.08 10.82 -15.30
C VAL A 356 -13.94 12.07 -15.43
N GLU A 357 -14.67 12.17 -16.53
CA GLU A 357 -15.59 13.25 -16.80
C GLU A 357 -16.76 13.23 -15.79
N ARG A 358 -17.14 14.41 -15.30
CA ARG A 358 -18.10 14.54 -14.19
C ARG A 358 -19.56 14.42 -14.57
N ASP A 359 -19.86 14.38 -15.85
CA ASP A 359 -21.21 14.22 -16.42
C ASP A 359 -21.56 12.77 -16.79
N LEU A 360 -20.69 11.81 -16.48
CA LEU A 360 -20.88 10.40 -16.78
C LEU A 360 -21.76 9.63 -15.78
N GLY A 361 -22.31 10.30 -14.76
CA GLY A 361 -23.14 9.66 -13.72
C GLY A 361 -22.31 8.95 -12.63
N ILE A 362 -21.00 9.15 -12.59
CA ILE A 362 -20.14 8.70 -11.48
C ILE A 362 -20.07 9.85 -10.47
N GLU A 363 -20.63 9.64 -9.29
CA GLU A 363 -20.60 10.64 -8.23
C GLU A 363 -19.34 10.54 -7.37
N PHE A 364 -18.85 11.69 -6.96
CA PHE A 364 -17.69 11.83 -6.05
C PHE A 364 -18.12 12.60 -4.80
N ASP A 365 -17.43 12.37 -3.71
CA ASP A 365 -17.59 13.15 -2.50
C ASP A 365 -16.77 14.47 -2.55
N LYS A 366 -16.81 15.25 -1.46
CA LYS A 366 -16.08 16.53 -1.36
C LYS A 366 -14.55 16.41 -1.36
N TRP A 367 -14.01 15.21 -1.23
CA TRP A 367 -12.57 14.92 -1.27
C TRP A 367 -12.16 14.21 -2.56
N ASP A 368 -13.02 14.25 -3.58
CA ASP A 368 -12.79 13.60 -4.88
C ASP A 368 -12.66 12.06 -4.77
N VAL A 369 -13.36 11.46 -3.81
CA VAL A 369 -13.45 10.00 -3.66
C VAL A 369 -14.74 9.52 -4.32
N PRO A 370 -14.71 8.50 -5.20
CA PRO A 370 -15.92 7.98 -5.86
C PRO A 370 -16.86 7.35 -4.83
N LYS A 371 -18.15 7.60 -4.98
CA LYS A 371 -19.17 6.93 -4.20
C LYS A 371 -19.39 5.54 -4.76
N VAL A 372 -19.24 4.51 -3.92
CA VAL A 372 -19.45 3.12 -4.28
C VAL A 372 -20.36 2.42 -3.28
N ASP A 373 -21.07 1.42 -3.74
CA ASP A 373 -21.75 0.46 -2.86
C ASP A 373 -20.68 -0.33 -2.07
N LEU A 374 -20.85 -0.44 -0.76
CA LEU A 374 -19.84 -1.05 0.11
C LEU A 374 -19.78 -2.60 0.05
N LYS A 375 -20.71 -3.22 -0.71
CA LYS A 375 -20.74 -4.67 -0.91
C LYS A 375 -20.24 -5.07 -2.29
N THR A 376 -20.69 -4.34 -3.32
CA THR A 376 -20.38 -4.65 -4.72
C THR A 376 -19.24 -3.82 -5.28
N PHE A 377 -18.89 -2.69 -4.63
CA PHE A 377 -17.91 -1.70 -5.08
C PHE A 377 -18.28 -1.06 -6.42
N GLU A 378 -19.51 -1.26 -6.87
CA GLU A 378 -20.07 -0.57 -8.03
C GLU A 378 -20.28 0.92 -7.70
N SER A 379 -19.90 1.78 -8.61
CA SER A 379 -20.14 3.22 -8.50
C SER A 379 -21.62 3.56 -8.74
N THR A 380 -21.98 4.83 -8.65
CA THR A 380 -23.33 5.30 -9.03
C THR A 380 -23.63 5.11 -10.52
N ARG A 381 -22.62 4.80 -11.35
CA ARG A 381 -22.77 4.40 -12.75
C ARG A 381 -22.69 2.89 -12.86
N PRO A 382 -23.75 2.18 -13.33
CA PRO A 382 -23.73 0.74 -13.53
C PRO A 382 -22.60 0.28 -14.44
N GLY A 383 -21.96 -0.85 -14.08
CA GLY A 383 -20.85 -1.44 -14.81
C GLY A 383 -19.49 -0.78 -14.56
N VAL A 384 -19.39 0.24 -13.67
CA VAL A 384 -18.13 0.87 -13.30
C VAL A 384 -17.88 0.67 -11.81
N PHE A 385 -16.78 -0.04 -11.50
CA PHE A 385 -16.39 -0.44 -10.15
C PHE A 385 -15.09 0.28 -9.74
N PHE A 386 -14.93 0.56 -8.45
CA PHE A 386 -13.71 1.10 -7.89
C PHE A 386 -13.28 0.27 -6.69
N GLY A 387 -11.96 0.00 -6.57
CA GLY A 387 -11.44 -0.76 -5.44
C GLY A 387 -10.02 -0.37 -5.07
N GLY A 388 -9.53 -0.90 -3.94
CA GLY A 388 -8.26 -0.49 -3.38
C GLY A 388 -8.27 0.97 -2.92
N ASP A 389 -7.12 1.62 -2.97
CA ASP A 389 -6.96 3.00 -2.51
C ASP A 389 -7.75 4.00 -3.35
N SER A 390 -8.12 3.64 -4.59
CA SER A 390 -8.91 4.51 -5.47
C SER A 390 -10.34 4.76 -4.94
N ALA A 391 -10.90 3.81 -4.18
CA ALA A 391 -12.24 3.94 -3.61
C ALA A 391 -12.24 4.30 -2.12
N PHE A 392 -11.25 3.80 -1.38
CA PHE A 392 -11.27 3.83 0.09
C PHE A 392 -10.11 4.62 0.72
N GLY A 393 -9.35 5.35 -0.12
CA GLY A 393 -8.15 6.06 0.30
C GLY A 393 -6.97 5.12 0.63
N PRO A 394 -5.79 5.69 0.89
CA PRO A 394 -4.58 4.91 1.11
C PRO A 394 -4.69 3.95 2.29
N LYS A 395 -4.49 2.65 1.99
CA LYS A 395 -4.42 1.54 2.93
C LYS A 395 -3.18 0.69 2.63
N ASN A 396 -3.28 -0.61 2.77
CA ASN A 396 -2.21 -1.56 2.50
C ASN A 396 -2.61 -2.60 1.44
N ILE A 397 -1.63 -3.39 0.99
CA ILE A 397 -1.80 -4.34 -0.12
C ILE A 397 -2.90 -5.37 0.17
N ILE A 398 -2.99 -5.90 1.41
CA ILE A 398 -3.97 -6.94 1.73
C ILE A 398 -5.42 -6.40 1.69
N TRP A 399 -5.64 -5.11 1.96
CA TRP A 399 -6.94 -4.47 1.72
C TRP A 399 -7.24 -4.31 0.23
N ALA A 400 -6.23 -3.99 -0.59
CA ALA A 400 -6.42 -3.91 -2.03
C ALA A 400 -6.75 -5.29 -2.63
N VAL A 401 -6.16 -6.36 -2.11
CA VAL A 401 -6.51 -7.75 -2.46
C VAL A 401 -7.96 -8.04 -2.10
N GLU A 402 -8.38 -7.79 -0.86
CA GLU A 402 -9.76 -8.00 -0.43
C GLU A 402 -10.76 -7.21 -1.29
N HIS A 403 -10.45 -5.94 -1.59
CA HIS A 403 -11.31 -5.13 -2.46
C HIS A 403 -11.37 -5.67 -3.89
N GLY A 404 -10.30 -6.30 -4.38
CA GLY A 404 -10.31 -7.00 -5.66
C GLY A 404 -11.24 -8.22 -5.65
N HIS A 405 -11.16 -9.05 -4.61
CA HIS A 405 -12.05 -10.20 -4.42
C HIS A 405 -13.52 -9.77 -4.36
N GLN A 406 -13.84 -8.77 -3.54
CA GLN A 406 -15.21 -8.29 -3.37
C GLN A 406 -15.78 -7.70 -4.67
N ALA A 407 -14.97 -6.99 -5.45
CA ALA A 407 -15.42 -6.43 -6.73
C ALA A 407 -15.61 -7.48 -7.82
N ALA A 408 -15.00 -8.66 -7.69
CA ALA A 408 -15.08 -9.77 -8.65
C ALA A 408 -16.30 -10.69 -8.40
N ILE A 409 -16.96 -10.61 -7.23
CA ILE A 409 -18.15 -11.38 -6.89
C ILE A 409 -19.40 -10.75 -7.53
#